data_519f48d4e73b06b8abfaf8bcf3a49836
#
_entry.id   519f48d4e73b06b8abfaf8bcf3a49836
#
_cell.length_a   1.000
_cell.length_b   1.000
_cell.length_c   1.000
_cell.angle_alpha   90.00
_cell.angle_beta   90.00
_cell.angle_gamma   90.00
#
_symmetry.space_group_name_H-M   'P 1'
#
loop_
_entity.id
_entity.type
_entity.pdbx_description
1 polymer ?
#
loop_
_entity_poly.entity_id
_entity_poly.type
_entity_poly.pdbx_seq_one_letter_code
_entity_poly.pdbx_strand_id
1 'polypeptide(L)'
;MKKQILFLIGLIVTNILLAQVPQGISHQAVIRDANNELVANSTIGIQVSILQGGAEGAAVYIETHTPVSNANGLITYIIGDGAVESGVFAEIDWSAGPYFLKTEADPTGGTNYTITGVTELMSVPYALHAKTVDSMSFDFEEEDPVFMESPASGIISEDIDNWDAAFNWGDHGEEGYLTEEVQTLADVAALDNSVNTQIKDLTDPTDPQDAATKAYVDLLASYVDSLLVRIEALEDGLFAPLTDIDGNEYETVIIGNQEWMAENLRVTRYNNGDDILTDSSGDYWSETTEGAYAIYPHTGGLTENDVEGIESDAEMVAAYGKLYNWYAVDDARGLCPEGWSVPSHDDWTQLEQYICNTLGNSDCENHFPYSNTLIGQRGTNEGNALKSCRQVGSPLEGCNTSEHPRWDSHSIHYGFDEVGFSAHPGGRRDAFGLHLNIMTSAHYWSSSESSSLFYWRRSVHSYYGTISRISEAKRAGLSVRCIRD
;
A
#
# COMPACT_ATOMS: atom_id res chain seq x y z
N MET A 1 38.21 -36.44 -20.94
CA MET A 1 38.03 -35.15 -20.22
C MET A 1 37.58 -34.01 -21.14
N LYS A 2 38.25 -33.63 -22.22
CA LYS A 2 37.82 -32.51 -23.10
C LYS A 2 36.39 -32.65 -23.69
N LYS A 3 35.93 -33.83 -24.05
CA LYS A 3 34.57 -34.05 -24.60
C LYS A 3 33.47 -33.97 -23.53
N GLN A 4 33.76 -34.29 -22.26
CA GLN A 4 32.80 -34.16 -21.15
C GLN A 4 32.65 -32.71 -20.67
N ILE A 5 33.75 -31.94 -20.78
CA ILE A 5 33.71 -30.49 -20.45
C ILE A 5 32.90 -29.70 -21.49
N LEU A 6 33.01 -30.09 -22.79
CA LEU A 6 32.19 -29.44 -23.84
C LEU A 6 30.69 -29.74 -23.71
N PHE A 7 30.34 -30.95 -23.21
CA PHE A 7 28.93 -31.29 -22.96
C PHE A 7 28.36 -30.58 -21.74
N LEU A 8 29.18 -30.35 -20.70
CA LEU A 8 28.79 -29.62 -19.51
C LEU A 8 28.63 -28.10 -19.80
N ILE A 9 29.50 -27.52 -20.64
CA ILE A 9 29.40 -26.13 -21.08
C ILE A 9 28.17 -25.94 -21.99
N GLY A 10 27.85 -26.90 -22.86
CA GLY A 10 26.61 -26.89 -23.66
C GLY A 10 25.34 -26.96 -22.81
N LEU A 11 25.36 -27.65 -21.66
CA LEU A 11 24.22 -27.76 -20.76
C LEU A 11 24.02 -26.47 -19.89
N ILE A 12 25.12 -25.75 -19.62
CA ILE A 12 25.08 -24.50 -18.87
C ILE A 12 24.59 -23.35 -19.76
N VAL A 13 24.93 -23.31 -21.03
CA VAL A 13 24.50 -22.28 -21.98
C VAL A 13 23.01 -22.35 -22.31
N THR A 14 22.37 -23.54 -22.17
CA THR A 14 20.92 -23.67 -22.40
C THR A 14 20.02 -23.22 -21.25
N ASN A 15 20.60 -22.83 -20.09
CA ASN A 15 19.85 -22.32 -18.94
C ASN A 15 19.93 -20.79 -18.74
N ILE A 16 20.46 -20.04 -19.71
CA ILE A 16 20.50 -18.56 -19.66
C ILE A 16 19.25 -17.95 -20.33
N LEU A 17 18.22 -18.73 -20.57
CA LEU A 17 16.98 -18.19 -21.11
C LEU A 17 15.91 -18.27 -20.04
N LEU A 18 15.32 -17.10 -19.80
CA LEU A 18 14.00 -16.86 -19.24
C LEU A 18 13.93 -16.38 -17.77
N ALA A 19 14.52 -15.21 -17.51
CA ALA A 19 13.79 -14.26 -16.71
C ALA A 19 13.05 -13.31 -17.69
N GLN A 20 12.12 -13.84 -18.49
CA GLN A 20 11.17 -12.99 -19.19
C GLN A 20 10.07 -12.64 -18.18
N VAL A 21 9.85 -11.35 -17.99
CA VAL A 21 8.64 -10.82 -17.37
C VAL A 21 7.45 -11.52 -18.01
N PRO A 22 6.51 -12.10 -17.25
CA PRO A 22 5.31 -12.72 -17.81
C PRO A 22 4.64 -11.72 -18.76
N GLN A 23 4.60 -12.06 -20.04
CA GLN A 23 3.97 -11.20 -21.05
C GLN A 23 2.49 -11.55 -21.09
N GLY A 24 1.70 -10.98 -20.19
CA GLY A 24 0.27 -11.19 -20.18
C GLY A 24 -0.42 -10.16 -19.31
N ILE A 25 -1.70 -9.92 -19.58
CA ILE A 25 -2.54 -8.99 -18.83
C ILE A 25 -3.59 -9.80 -18.06
N SER A 26 -3.57 -9.76 -16.73
CA SER A 26 -4.61 -10.40 -15.93
C SER A 26 -5.94 -9.67 -16.12
N HIS A 27 -7.01 -10.40 -16.44
CA HIS A 27 -8.33 -9.86 -16.66
C HIS A 27 -9.40 -10.63 -15.87
N GLN A 28 -10.33 -9.89 -15.26
CA GLN A 28 -11.44 -10.45 -14.50
C GLN A 28 -12.76 -9.83 -14.97
N ALA A 29 -13.81 -10.62 -15.03
CA ALA A 29 -15.13 -10.13 -15.36
C ALA A 29 -16.22 -10.95 -14.65
N VAL A 30 -17.33 -10.29 -14.29
CA VAL A 30 -18.54 -10.96 -13.79
C VAL A 30 -19.49 -11.15 -14.96
N ILE A 31 -19.84 -12.38 -15.25
CA ILE A 31 -20.73 -12.73 -16.39
C ILE A 31 -22.16 -12.80 -15.93
N ARG A 32 -23.04 -12.08 -16.63
CA ARG A 32 -24.50 -12.09 -16.45
C ARG A 32 -25.16 -12.50 -17.77
N ASP A 33 -26.28 -13.21 -17.68
CA ASP A 33 -27.07 -13.56 -18.84
C ASP A 33 -27.96 -12.41 -19.34
N ALA A 34 -28.75 -12.67 -20.36
CA ALA A 34 -29.70 -11.68 -20.92
C ALA A 34 -30.78 -11.22 -19.93
N ASN A 35 -31.00 -11.93 -18.84
CA ASN A 35 -31.94 -11.58 -17.77
C ASN A 35 -31.26 -10.84 -16.61
N ASN A 36 -29.96 -10.53 -16.75
CA ASN A 36 -29.10 -9.94 -15.71
C ASN A 36 -28.85 -10.87 -14.51
N GLU A 37 -29.04 -12.19 -14.68
CA GLU A 37 -28.72 -13.19 -13.67
C GLU A 37 -27.25 -13.64 -13.78
N LEU A 38 -26.62 -13.97 -12.63
CA LEU A 38 -25.23 -14.43 -12.60
C LEU A 38 -25.09 -15.79 -13.28
N VAL A 39 -24.16 -15.91 -14.22
CA VAL A 39 -23.78 -17.18 -14.84
C VAL A 39 -22.73 -17.86 -13.96
N ALA A 40 -23.17 -18.63 -12.96
CA ALA A 40 -22.33 -19.23 -11.93
C ALA A 40 -21.95 -20.68 -12.28
N ASN A 41 -20.72 -21.07 -11.88
CA ASN A 41 -20.17 -22.42 -11.99
C ASN A 41 -20.31 -23.02 -13.40
N SER A 42 -20.15 -22.20 -14.43
CA SER A 42 -20.37 -22.55 -15.83
C SER A 42 -19.15 -22.20 -16.67
N THR A 43 -18.89 -23.02 -17.69
CA THR A 43 -17.86 -22.67 -18.69
C THR A 43 -18.37 -21.50 -19.53
N ILE A 44 -17.52 -20.52 -19.76
CA ILE A 44 -17.82 -19.33 -20.54
C ILE A 44 -16.89 -19.28 -21.75
N GLY A 45 -17.44 -19.10 -22.94
CA GLY A 45 -16.64 -18.82 -24.14
C GLY A 45 -16.28 -17.34 -24.17
N ILE A 46 -15.00 -17.02 -24.27
CA ILE A 46 -14.49 -15.65 -24.32
C ILE A 46 -13.68 -15.46 -25.59
N GLN A 47 -13.91 -14.39 -26.32
CA GLN A 47 -12.99 -13.87 -27.32
C GLN A 47 -12.49 -12.51 -26.88
N VAL A 48 -11.18 -12.31 -26.94
CA VAL A 48 -10.50 -11.07 -26.61
C VAL A 48 -9.85 -10.52 -27.87
N SER A 49 -10.07 -9.23 -28.14
CA SER A 49 -9.41 -8.54 -29.25
C SER A 49 -8.73 -7.27 -28.72
N ILE A 50 -7.48 -7.04 -29.10
CA ILE A 50 -6.77 -5.77 -28.90
C ILE A 50 -6.93 -4.95 -30.16
N LEU A 51 -7.61 -3.81 -30.01
CA LEU A 51 -7.91 -2.88 -31.12
C LEU A 51 -6.95 -1.68 -31.04
N GLN A 52 -6.48 -1.21 -32.19
CA GLN A 52 -5.60 -0.05 -32.27
C GLN A 52 -6.33 1.18 -32.80
N GLY A 53 -6.08 2.33 -32.21
CA GLY A 53 -6.53 3.64 -32.69
C GLY A 53 -7.92 4.07 -32.23
N GLY A 54 -8.76 3.16 -31.70
CA GLY A 54 -10.10 3.48 -31.21
C GLY A 54 -10.95 2.25 -30.88
N ALA A 55 -12.12 2.45 -30.28
CA ALA A 55 -13.06 1.38 -29.90
C ALA A 55 -13.57 0.57 -31.11
N GLU A 56 -13.55 1.13 -32.30
CA GLU A 56 -13.88 0.48 -33.59
C GLU A 56 -12.63 0.27 -34.44
N GLY A 57 -11.45 0.33 -33.83
CA GLY A 57 -10.16 0.20 -34.52
C GLY A 57 -9.91 -1.21 -35.05
N ALA A 58 -8.88 -1.37 -35.88
CA ALA A 58 -8.48 -2.68 -36.39
C ALA A 58 -7.93 -3.53 -35.23
N ALA A 59 -8.33 -4.81 -35.19
CA ALA A 59 -7.76 -5.76 -34.25
C ALA A 59 -6.31 -6.11 -34.66
N VAL A 60 -5.36 -5.87 -33.77
CA VAL A 60 -3.95 -6.24 -33.92
C VAL A 60 -3.64 -7.60 -33.29
N TYR A 61 -4.50 -8.05 -32.36
CA TYR A 61 -4.40 -9.35 -31.71
C TYR A 61 -5.78 -9.88 -31.34
N ILE A 62 -6.00 -11.18 -31.52
CA ILE A 62 -7.24 -11.88 -31.15
C ILE A 62 -6.89 -13.23 -30.57
N GLU A 63 -7.49 -13.57 -29.43
CA GLU A 63 -7.40 -14.87 -28.79
C GLU A 63 -8.72 -15.30 -28.18
N THR A 64 -8.83 -16.60 -27.86
CA THR A 64 -10.02 -17.15 -27.20
C THR A 64 -9.66 -17.90 -25.92
N HIS A 65 -10.60 -17.90 -24.96
CA HIS A 65 -10.51 -18.57 -23.67
C HIS A 65 -11.81 -19.31 -23.34
N THR A 66 -11.71 -20.29 -22.44
CA THR A 66 -12.86 -21.04 -21.93
C THR A 66 -12.82 -21.15 -20.39
N PRO A 67 -12.75 -20.02 -19.64
CA PRO A 67 -12.72 -20.06 -18.18
C PRO A 67 -14.03 -20.59 -17.59
N VAL A 68 -13.95 -21.08 -16.34
CA VAL A 68 -15.13 -21.49 -15.57
C VAL A 68 -15.44 -20.37 -14.57
N SER A 69 -16.69 -19.89 -14.55
CA SER A 69 -17.14 -18.90 -13.58
C SER A 69 -17.30 -19.52 -12.19
N ASN A 70 -17.00 -18.76 -11.15
CA ASN A 70 -17.25 -19.17 -9.76
C ASN A 70 -18.73 -18.98 -9.36
N ALA A 71 -19.06 -19.21 -8.08
CA ALA A 71 -20.43 -19.06 -7.55
C ALA A 71 -20.99 -17.63 -7.69
N ASN A 72 -20.14 -16.63 -7.84
CA ASN A 72 -20.52 -15.23 -8.05
C ASN A 72 -20.48 -14.80 -9.52
N GLY A 73 -20.37 -15.74 -10.44
CA GLY A 73 -20.27 -15.46 -11.88
C GLY A 73 -18.93 -14.84 -12.32
N LEU A 74 -17.93 -14.78 -11.44
CA LEU A 74 -16.62 -14.21 -11.73
C LEU A 74 -15.78 -15.21 -12.53
N ILE A 75 -15.16 -14.73 -13.61
CA ILE A 75 -14.11 -15.42 -14.37
C ILE A 75 -12.79 -14.68 -14.26
N THR A 76 -11.70 -15.42 -14.35
CA THR A 76 -10.33 -14.87 -14.38
C THR A 76 -9.55 -15.59 -15.47
N TYR A 77 -8.80 -14.84 -16.27
CA TYR A 77 -7.92 -15.38 -17.30
C TYR A 77 -6.78 -14.39 -17.61
N ILE A 78 -5.76 -14.84 -18.31
CA ILE A 78 -4.60 -14.01 -18.69
C ILE A 78 -4.65 -13.78 -20.19
N ILE A 79 -4.76 -12.52 -20.60
CA ILE A 79 -4.66 -12.12 -22.00
C ILE A 79 -3.20 -12.26 -22.43
N GLY A 80 -2.98 -12.95 -23.52
CA GLY A 80 -1.66 -13.39 -24.01
C GLY A 80 -1.40 -14.89 -23.82
N ASP A 81 -2.23 -15.60 -23.01
CA ASP A 81 -2.14 -17.05 -22.75
C ASP A 81 -3.26 -17.84 -23.43
N GLY A 82 -4.17 -17.19 -24.15
CA GLY A 82 -5.31 -17.81 -24.82
C GLY A 82 -4.93 -18.59 -26.09
N ALA A 83 -5.94 -19.21 -26.71
CA ALA A 83 -5.81 -19.78 -28.03
C ALA A 83 -5.82 -18.66 -29.10
N VAL A 84 -4.67 -18.39 -29.69
CA VAL A 84 -4.48 -17.27 -30.64
C VAL A 84 -5.23 -17.53 -31.93
N GLU A 85 -6.08 -16.57 -32.31
CA GLU A 85 -6.81 -16.54 -33.58
C GLU A 85 -6.10 -15.64 -34.62
N SER A 86 -5.50 -14.52 -34.16
CA SER A 86 -4.81 -13.58 -35.03
C SER A 86 -3.79 -12.74 -34.26
N GLY A 87 -2.68 -12.42 -34.92
CA GLY A 87 -1.60 -11.59 -34.37
C GLY A 87 -0.64 -12.34 -33.45
N VAL A 88 0.35 -11.64 -32.90
CA VAL A 88 1.31 -12.16 -31.92
C VAL A 88 1.36 -11.16 -30.78
N PHE A 89 0.95 -11.57 -29.56
CA PHE A 89 0.84 -10.69 -28.42
C PHE A 89 2.16 -9.99 -28.06
N ALA A 90 3.27 -10.74 -28.15
CA ALA A 90 4.61 -10.22 -27.84
C ALA A 90 5.15 -9.22 -28.88
N GLU A 91 4.53 -9.15 -30.07
CA GLU A 91 4.94 -8.24 -31.14
C GLU A 91 4.08 -6.98 -31.23
N ILE A 92 3.13 -6.78 -30.31
CA ILE A 92 2.32 -5.57 -30.27
C ILE A 92 3.23 -4.37 -29.92
N ASP A 93 3.29 -3.38 -30.81
CA ASP A 93 3.98 -2.12 -30.53
C ASP A 93 3.11 -1.21 -29.65
N TRP A 94 3.23 -1.38 -28.37
CA TRP A 94 2.47 -0.61 -27.37
C TRP A 94 2.73 0.90 -27.41
N SER A 95 3.76 1.36 -28.13
CA SER A 95 4.04 2.80 -28.34
C SER A 95 3.13 3.42 -29.38
N ALA A 96 2.52 2.62 -30.26
CA ALA A 96 1.68 3.06 -31.37
C ALA A 96 0.18 3.17 -30.99
N GLY A 97 -0.15 3.33 -29.68
CA GLY A 97 -1.51 3.48 -29.14
C GLY A 97 -2.24 4.76 -29.57
N PRO A 98 -3.51 4.95 -29.17
CA PRO A 98 -4.19 4.23 -28.09
C PRO A 98 -4.66 2.82 -28.47
N TYR A 99 -4.76 1.94 -27.47
CA TYR A 99 -5.28 0.59 -27.62
C TYR A 99 -6.53 0.37 -26.81
N PHE A 100 -7.42 -0.49 -27.34
CA PHE A 100 -8.68 -0.84 -26.70
C PHE A 100 -8.78 -2.35 -26.55
N LEU A 101 -9.28 -2.79 -25.41
CA LEU A 101 -9.62 -4.17 -25.13
C LEU A 101 -11.08 -4.40 -25.46
N LYS A 102 -11.37 -5.20 -26.47
CA LYS A 102 -12.71 -5.71 -26.75
C LYS A 102 -12.83 -7.11 -26.19
N THR A 103 -13.80 -7.33 -25.30
CA THR A 103 -14.12 -8.64 -24.74
C THR A 103 -15.50 -9.04 -25.21
N GLU A 104 -15.63 -10.24 -25.77
CA GLU A 104 -16.86 -10.82 -26.25
C GLU A 104 -17.08 -12.15 -25.54
N ALA A 105 -18.29 -12.36 -24.97
CA ALA A 105 -18.57 -13.54 -24.16
C ALA A 105 -19.80 -14.29 -24.65
N ASP A 106 -19.69 -15.63 -24.66
CA ASP A 106 -20.80 -16.56 -24.79
C ASP A 106 -21.04 -17.24 -23.44
N PRO A 107 -22.13 -16.89 -22.73
CA PRO A 107 -22.43 -17.46 -21.42
C PRO A 107 -22.76 -18.95 -21.45
N THR A 108 -22.89 -19.55 -22.64
CA THR A 108 -23.14 -20.99 -22.81
C THR A 108 -21.89 -21.81 -23.06
N GLY A 109 -20.70 -21.17 -23.06
CA GLY A 109 -19.41 -21.82 -23.25
C GLY A 109 -19.03 -22.11 -24.71
N GLY A 110 -19.79 -21.58 -25.67
CA GLY A 110 -19.54 -21.72 -27.10
C GLY A 110 -18.84 -20.49 -27.70
N THR A 111 -19.15 -20.23 -28.98
CA THR A 111 -18.61 -19.10 -29.76
C THR A 111 -19.70 -18.15 -30.28
N ASN A 112 -20.91 -18.25 -29.74
CA ASN A 112 -21.99 -17.34 -30.05
C ASN A 112 -21.96 -16.16 -29.05
N TYR A 113 -21.04 -15.24 -29.28
CA TYR A 113 -20.79 -14.10 -28.39
C TYR A 113 -21.97 -13.12 -28.38
N THR A 114 -22.72 -13.12 -27.28
CA THR A 114 -23.91 -12.27 -27.08
C THR A 114 -23.67 -11.09 -26.15
N ILE A 115 -22.54 -11.08 -25.45
CA ILE A 115 -22.12 -10.02 -24.53
C ILE A 115 -20.85 -9.41 -25.07
N THR A 116 -20.81 -8.07 -25.24
CA THR A 116 -19.65 -7.37 -25.77
C THR A 116 -19.35 -6.15 -24.91
N GLY A 117 -18.09 -5.98 -24.54
CA GLY A 117 -17.55 -4.79 -23.87
C GLY A 117 -16.31 -4.29 -24.57
N VAL A 118 -16.10 -2.97 -24.62
CA VAL A 118 -14.90 -2.35 -25.15
C VAL A 118 -14.41 -1.32 -24.13
N THR A 119 -13.12 -1.40 -23.75
CA THR A 119 -12.50 -0.50 -22.77
C THR A 119 -11.14 -0.07 -23.28
N GLU A 120 -10.80 1.22 -23.13
CA GLU A 120 -9.46 1.72 -23.44
C GLU A 120 -8.44 1.13 -22.47
N LEU A 121 -7.30 0.67 -22.99
CA LEU A 121 -6.18 0.20 -22.18
C LEU A 121 -5.37 1.39 -21.67
N MET A 122 -5.61 1.76 -20.41
CA MET A 122 -4.86 2.81 -19.74
C MET A 122 -3.54 2.27 -19.19
N SER A 123 -2.49 3.11 -19.24
CA SER A 123 -1.21 2.72 -18.65
C SER A 123 -1.30 2.61 -17.13
N VAL A 124 -0.81 1.50 -16.58
CA VAL A 124 -0.64 1.34 -15.13
C VAL A 124 0.54 2.20 -14.63
N PRO A 125 0.61 2.60 -13.35
CA PRO A 125 1.67 3.46 -12.82
C PRO A 125 3.10 2.99 -13.15
N TYR A 126 3.32 1.69 -13.16
CA TYR A 126 4.62 1.09 -13.51
C TYR A 126 5.00 1.32 -14.99
N ALA A 127 4.04 1.28 -15.91
CA ALA A 127 4.26 1.56 -17.32
C ALA A 127 4.47 3.07 -17.60
N LEU A 128 3.86 3.94 -16.79
CA LEU A 128 4.12 5.39 -16.84
C LEU A 128 5.56 5.71 -16.46
N HIS A 129 6.12 4.99 -15.48
CA HIS A 129 7.53 5.15 -15.08
C HIS A 129 8.48 4.67 -16.19
N ALA A 130 8.21 3.53 -16.83
CA ALA A 130 9.00 3.03 -17.95
C ALA A 130 9.00 4.03 -19.15
N LYS A 131 7.88 4.68 -19.43
CA LYS A 131 7.77 5.68 -20.50
C LYS A 131 8.63 6.93 -20.26
N THR A 132 8.85 7.31 -18.99
CA THR A 132 9.73 8.45 -18.66
C THR A 132 11.21 8.13 -18.84
N VAL A 133 11.59 6.84 -18.82
CA VAL A 133 12.97 6.40 -19.08
C VAL A 133 13.26 6.31 -20.58
N ASP A 134 12.28 5.89 -21.40
CA ASP A 134 12.43 5.78 -22.86
C ASP A 134 12.46 7.17 -23.57
N SER A 135 12.04 8.24 -22.90
CA SER A 135 12.07 9.59 -23.47
C SER A 135 13.38 10.35 -23.25
N MET A 136 14.39 9.71 -22.65
CA MET A 136 15.74 10.26 -22.66
C MET A 136 16.46 9.91 -23.97
N SER A 137 16.08 10.58 -25.06
CA SER A 137 16.98 10.76 -26.20
C SER A 137 18.08 11.73 -25.74
N PHE A 138 19.23 11.19 -25.47
CA PHE A 138 20.43 12.01 -25.26
C PHE A 138 20.88 12.58 -26.63
N ASP A 139 20.29 13.69 -27.04
CA ASP A 139 20.95 14.60 -27.97
C ASP A 139 21.96 15.38 -27.09
N PHE A 140 23.16 14.86 -26.99
CA PHE A 140 24.27 15.61 -26.42
C PHE A 140 24.73 16.66 -27.45
N GLU A 141 24.09 17.82 -27.50
CA GLU A 141 24.84 19.04 -27.77
C GLU A 141 25.54 19.40 -26.45
N GLU A 142 26.87 19.18 -26.40
CA GLU A 142 27.71 19.56 -25.28
C GLU A 142 27.72 21.08 -25.16
N GLU A 143 26.91 21.64 -24.27
CA GLU A 143 26.85 23.08 -23.96
C GLU A 143 27.49 23.37 -22.57
N ASP A 144 28.36 22.49 -22.07
CA ASP A 144 29.07 22.78 -20.81
C ASP A 144 30.15 23.86 -21.06
N PRO A 145 29.96 25.09 -20.56
CA PRO A 145 30.96 26.16 -20.74
C PRO A 145 32.33 25.79 -20.12
N VAL A 146 32.35 24.92 -19.10
CA VAL A 146 33.58 24.46 -18.46
C VAL A 146 34.35 23.50 -19.36
N PHE A 147 33.64 22.65 -20.13
CA PHE A 147 34.26 21.78 -21.11
C PHE A 147 34.82 22.60 -22.28
N MET A 148 34.05 23.55 -22.84
CA MET A 148 34.45 24.43 -23.94
C MET A 148 35.68 25.30 -23.61
N GLU A 149 35.88 25.63 -22.32
CA GLU A 149 37.04 26.38 -21.84
C GLU A 149 38.22 25.45 -21.37
N SER A 150 37.99 24.14 -21.33
CA SER A 150 38.99 23.17 -20.91
C SER A 150 40.01 22.86 -22.04
N PRO A 151 41.22 22.46 -21.69
CA PRO A 151 42.19 21.95 -22.69
C PRO A 151 41.68 20.72 -23.45
N ALA A 152 40.67 19.99 -22.89
CA ALA A 152 40.06 18.82 -23.53
C ALA A 152 39.20 19.19 -24.76
N SER A 153 38.63 20.39 -24.80
CA SER A 153 37.81 20.86 -25.94
C SER A 153 38.69 21.06 -27.23
N GLY A 154 39.97 21.10 -27.11
CA GLY A 154 40.93 21.22 -28.21
C GLY A 154 41.42 19.89 -28.77
N ILE A 155 40.99 18.73 -28.21
CA ILE A 155 41.40 17.41 -28.67
C ILE A 155 40.71 17.08 -29.97
N ILE A 156 41.44 16.91 -31.03
CA ILE A 156 40.91 16.53 -32.37
C ILE A 156 41.26 15.06 -32.66
N SER A 157 40.62 14.51 -33.72
CA SER A 157 40.86 13.10 -34.11
C SER A 157 42.31 12.78 -34.36
N GLU A 158 43.14 13.76 -34.82
CA GLU A 158 44.60 13.60 -35.03
C GLU A 158 45.37 13.41 -33.68
N ASP A 159 44.89 14.01 -32.60
CA ASP A 159 45.44 13.80 -31.26
C ASP A 159 45.14 12.40 -30.73
N ILE A 160 43.96 11.90 -31.02
CA ILE A 160 43.54 10.52 -30.68
C ILE A 160 44.38 9.53 -31.50
N ASP A 161 44.54 9.75 -32.79
CA ASP A 161 45.39 8.92 -33.65
C ASP A 161 46.86 8.92 -33.17
N ASN A 162 47.36 10.04 -32.67
CA ASN A 162 48.67 10.15 -32.08
C ASN A 162 48.82 9.42 -30.73
N TRP A 163 47.75 9.41 -29.93
CA TRP A 163 47.72 8.65 -28.70
C TRP A 163 47.62 7.15 -28.97
N ASP A 164 46.83 6.74 -29.95
CA ASP A 164 46.80 5.34 -30.41
C ASP A 164 48.13 4.86 -30.98
N ALA A 165 48.82 5.74 -31.71
CA ALA A 165 50.20 5.48 -32.20
C ALA A 165 51.20 5.39 -31.02
N ALA A 166 51.08 6.26 -30.00
CA ALA A 166 51.89 6.21 -28.82
C ALA A 166 51.59 4.98 -27.95
N PHE A 167 50.34 4.54 -27.91
CA PHE A 167 49.94 3.30 -27.23
C PHE A 167 50.53 2.06 -27.90
N ASN A 168 50.76 2.08 -29.22
CA ASN A 168 51.37 1.00 -29.99
C ASN A 168 52.90 1.06 -30.03
N TRP A 169 53.54 1.96 -29.25
CA TRP A 169 54.99 2.12 -29.16
C TRP A 169 55.66 1.10 -28.21
N GLY A 170 55.54 -0.17 -28.52
CA GLY A 170 56.26 -1.21 -27.88
C GLY A 170 55.41 -2.15 -27.02
N ASP A 171 55.85 -3.35 -26.84
CA ASP A 171 55.29 -4.34 -25.96
C ASP A 171 55.63 -3.92 -24.52
N HIS A 172 54.74 -3.17 -23.90
CA HIS A 172 54.87 -2.76 -22.50
C HIS A 172 54.96 -3.95 -21.53
N GLY A 173 54.71 -5.18 -22.01
CA GLY A 173 54.87 -6.40 -21.24
C GLY A 173 56.31 -6.78 -20.97
N GLU A 174 57.31 -6.30 -21.79
CA GLU A 174 58.73 -6.54 -21.57
C GLU A 174 59.38 -5.47 -20.71
N GLU A 175 58.78 -4.30 -20.55
CA GLU A 175 59.33 -3.15 -19.79
C GLU A 175 58.86 -3.16 -18.31
N GLY A 176 58.19 -4.18 -17.83
CA GLY A 176 57.80 -4.31 -16.43
C GLY A 176 56.61 -3.45 -16.03
N TYR A 177 55.87 -2.89 -16.99
CA TYR A 177 54.55 -2.29 -16.74
C TYR A 177 53.52 -3.39 -16.52
N LEU A 178 52.59 -3.18 -15.58
CA LEU A 178 51.48 -4.11 -15.32
C LEU A 178 50.62 -4.22 -16.57
N THR A 179 50.74 -5.34 -17.30
CA THR A 179 49.97 -5.64 -18.52
C THR A 179 48.58 -6.15 -18.25
N GLU A 180 48.22 -6.40 -17.00
CA GLU A 180 46.88 -6.70 -16.51
C GLU A 180 46.75 -6.06 -15.13
N GLU A 181 45.83 -5.11 -14.96
CA GLU A 181 45.28 -4.81 -13.66
C GLU A 181 44.41 -6.02 -13.22
N VAL A 182 45.07 -7.08 -12.85
CA VAL A 182 44.45 -8.18 -12.14
C VAL A 182 44.44 -7.85 -10.66
N GLN A 183 43.94 -6.69 -10.29
CA GLN A 183 43.47 -6.49 -8.92
C GLN A 183 42.13 -7.17 -8.78
N THR A 184 42.19 -8.44 -8.42
CA THR A 184 41.00 -9.13 -7.94
C THR A 184 40.60 -8.51 -6.61
N LEU A 185 39.34 -8.65 -6.22
CA LEU A 185 38.91 -8.27 -4.86
C LEU A 185 39.80 -8.89 -3.78
N ALA A 186 40.43 -10.03 -4.08
CA ALA A 186 41.41 -10.71 -3.21
C ALA A 186 42.72 -9.93 -3.11
N ASP A 187 43.20 -9.29 -4.18
CA ASP A 187 44.45 -8.50 -4.19
C ASP A 187 44.27 -7.17 -3.48
N VAL A 188 43.12 -6.53 -3.62
CA VAL A 188 42.73 -5.33 -2.85
C VAL A 188 42.59 -5.68 -1.36
N ALA A 189 41.99 -6.83 -1.06
CA ALA A 189 41.86 -7.32 0.31
C ALA A 189 43.23 -7.73 0.95
N ALA A 190 44.20 -8.11 0.12
CA ALA A 190 45.57 -8.47 0.60
C ALA A 190 46.42 -7.27 0.99
N LEU A 191 46.06 -6.05 0.52
CA LEU A 191 46.83 -4.83 0.84
C LEU A 191 46.57 -4.29 2.26
N ASP A 192 45.39 -4.53 2.84
CA ASP A 192 45.10 -4.24 4.26
C ASP A 192 43.82 -4.95 4.80
N ASN A 193 43.14 -5.74 4.00
CA ASN A 193 41.94 -6.50 4.44
C ASN A 193 42.06 -7.96 4.01
N SER A 194 42.00 -8.88 4.97
CA SER A 194 41.81 -10.28 4.63
C SER A 194 40.45 -10.49 3.93
N VAL A 195 40.37 -11.51 3.08
CA VAL A 195 39.07 -11.91 2.39
C VAL A 195 37.92 -12.16 3.35
N ASN A 196 38.16 -12.16 4.66
CA ASN A 196 37.17 -12.31 5.73
C ASN A 196 36.90 -10.99 6.47
N THR A 197 37.38 -9.86 5.99
CA THR A 197 37.18 -8.56 6.65
C THR A 197 35.97 -7.90 6.02
N GLN A 198 35.03 -7.47 6.86
CA GLN A 198 33.88 -6.70 6.42
C GLN A 198 34.31 -5.34 5.87
N ILE A 199 33.74 -4.91 4.76
CA ILE A 199 33.83 -3.51 4.33
C ILE A 199 33.07 -2.70 5.39
N LYS A 200 33.79 -1.78 6.05
CA LYS A 200 33.23 -0.92 7.09
C LYS A 200 32.69 0.38 6.45
N ASP A 201 31.78 1.01 7.14
CA ASP A 201 31.23 2.32 6.78
C ASP A 201 30.44 2.34 5.46
N LEU A 202 29.90 1.18 5.00
CA LEU A 202 28.88 1.16 3.98
C LEU A 202 27.60 1.80 4.53
N THR A 203 27.07 2.75 3.80
CA THR A 203 25.70 3.26 4.01
C THR A 203 24.70 2.37 3.27
N ASP A 204 23.42 2.45 3.67
CA ASP A 204 22.37 1.77 2.93
C ASP A 204 22.27 2.34 1.50
N PRO A 205 21.94 1.50 0.51
CA PRO A 205 21.95 1.90 -0.89
C PRO A 205 20.94 3.01 -1.15
N THR A 206 21.38 4.05 -1.84
CA THR A 206 20.53 5.13 -2.33
C THR A 206 20.34 5.07 -3.84
N ASP A 207 21.27 4.39 -4.53
CA ASP A 207 21.23 4.17 -5.99
C ASP A 207 21.15 2.67 -6.33
N PRO A 208 20.54 2.29 -7.47
CA PRO A 208 20.39 0.89 -7.86
C PRO A 208 21.70 0.10 -8.03
N GLN A 209 22.84 0.77 -8.09
CA GLN A 209 24.17 0.17 -8.27
C GLN A 209 24.98 0.15 -6.98
N ASP A 210 24.47 0.69 -5.90
CA ASP A 210 25.17 0.72 -4.62
C ASP A 210 25.27 -0.68 -3.99
N ALA A 211 26.38 -0.93 -3.29
CA ALA A 211 26.52 -2.14 -2.51
C ALA A 211 25.62 -2.07 -1.26
N ALA A 212 24.78 -3.08 -1.09
CA ALA A 212 23.89 -3.17 0.08
C ALA A 212 24.66 -3.57 1.33
N THR A 213 24.37 -2.92 2.47
CA THR A 213 24.87 -3.38 3.77
C THR A 213 24.20 -4.72 4.14
N LYS A 214 24.89 -5.50 5.00
CA LYS A 214 24.28 -6.72 5.55
C LYS A 214 22.97 -6.40 6.28
N ALA A 215 22.90 -5.31 7.03
CA ALA A 215 21.70 -4.89 7.75
C ALA A 215 20.55 -4.59 6.80
N TYR A 216 20.81 -3.93 5.68
CA TYR A 216 19.81 -3.67 4.65
C TYR A 216 19.33 -4.96 3.97
N VAL A 217 20.25 -5.88 3.65
CA VAL A 217 19.90 -7.19 3.06
C VAL A 217 19.10 -8.04 4.06
N ASP A 218 19.50 -8.09 5.33
CA ASP A 218 18.80 -8.82 6.38
C ASP A 218 17.38 -8.23 6.59
N LEU A 219 17.24 -6.91 6.51
CA LEU A 219 15.93 -6.25 6.56
C LEU A 219 15.06 -6.66 5.39
N LEU A 220 15.57 -6.59 4.15
CA LEU A 220 14.85 -7.02 2.95
C LEU A 220 14.48 -8.52 3.03
N ALA A 221 15.39 -9.37 3.50
CA ALA A 221 15.11 -10.79 3.69
C ALA A 221 13.96 -11.00 4.68
N SER A 222 13.94 -10.26 5.80
CA SER A 222 12.84 -10.35 6.76
C SER A 222 11.49 -9.89 6.18
N TYR A 223 11.49 -8.89 5.30
CA TYR A 223 10.29 -8.48 4.56
C TYR A 223 9.83 -9.57 3.59
N VAL A 224 10.75 -10.17 2.85
CA VAL A 224 10.43 -11.26 1.92
C VAL A 224 9.86 -12.45 2.66
N ASP A 225 10.46 -12.86 3.78
CA ASP A 225 9.95 -13.95 4.62
C ASP A 225 8.55 -13.65 5.15
N SER A 226 8.30 -12.42 5.59
CA SER A 226 6.97 -11.97 6.03
C SER A 226 5.94 -12.02 4.89
N LEU A 227 6.33 -11.60 3.69
CA LEU A 227 5.48 -11.65 2.50
C LEU A 227 5.20 -13.10 2.07
N LEU A 228 6.18 -13.99 2.13
CA LEU A 228 6.01 -15.41 1.79
C LEU A 228 5.03 -16.09 2.74
N VAL A 229 5.16 -15.88 4.05
CA VAL A 229 4.21 -16.39 5.04
C VAL A 229 2.78 -15.91 4.75
N ARG A 230 2.64 -14.67 4.29
CA ARG A 230 1.32 -14.09 3.95
C ARG A 230 0.77 -14.63 2.64
N ILE A 231 1.63 -14.88 1.65
CA ILE A 231 1.24 -15.52 0.38
C ILE A 231 0.79 -16.95 0.64
N GLU A 232 1.54 -17.74 1.40
CA GLU A 232 1.17 -19.08 1.80
C GLU A 232 -0.18 -19.10 2.54
N ALA A 233 -0.39 -18.16 3.48
CA ALA A 233 -1.66 -18.03 4.19
C ALA A 233 -2.83 -17.63 3.26
N LEU A 234 -2.58 -16.82 2.21
CA LEU A 234 -3.57 -16.48 1.16
C LEU A 234 -3.90 -17.70 0.27
N GLU A 235 -2.90 -18.46 -0.12
CA GLU A 235 -3.07 -19.66 -0.96
C GLU A 235 -3.82 -20.77 -0.22
N ASP A 236 -3.60 -20.90 1.10
CA ASP A 236 -4.29 -21.86 1.95
C ASP A 236 -5.69 -21.43 2.39
N GLY A 237 -6.13 -20.20 2.04
CA GLY A 237 -7.39 -19.63 2.52
C GLY A 237 -7.42 -19.37 4.03
N LEU A 238 -6.27 -19.30 4.67
CA LEU A 238 -6.04 -19.25 6.12
C LEU A 238 -5.85 -17.85 6.67
N PHE A 239 -6.31 -16.78 5.99
CA PHE A 239 -6.48 -15.52 6.68
C PHE A 239 -7.67 -15.64 7.62
N ALA A 240 -7.40 -16.15 8.82
CA ALA A 240 -8.31 -15.91 9.90
C ALA A 240 -8.38 -14.38 10.11
N PRO A 241 -9.56 -13.78 10.08
CA PRO A 241 -9.68 -12.37 10.40
C PRO A 241 -9.05 -12.11 11.77
N LEU A 242 -8.48 -10.93 11.97
CA LEU A 242 -8.00 -10.54 13.28
C LEU A 242 -9.15 -10.67 14.28
N THR A 243 -9.00 -11.56 15.25
CA THR A 243 -10.08 -11.88 16.21
C THR A 243 -9.65 -11.50 17.61
N ASP A 244 -10.49 -10.77 18.34
CA ASP A 244 -10.25 -10.45 19.74
C ASP A 244 -10.76 -11.59 20.67
N ILE A 245 -10.54 -11.44 21.97
CA ILE A 245 -10.92 -12.43 22.98
C ILE A 245 -12.45 -12.65 23.10
N ASP A 246 -13.26 -11.68 22.65
CA ASP A 246 -14.71 -11.78 22.59
C ASP A 246 -15.21 -12.50 21.34
N GLY A 247 -14.32 -12.78 20.38
CA GLY A 247 -14.65 -13.35 19.08
C GLY A 247 -15.12 -12.32 18.05
N ASN A 248 -14.87 -11.03 18.28
CA ASN A 248 -15.10 -10.02 17.24
C ASN A 248 -14.00 -10.13 16.19
N GLU A 249 -14.39 -10.14 14.92
CA GLU A 249 -13.49 -10.15 13.78
C GLU A 249 -13.29 -8.73 13.25
N TYR A 250 -12.06 -8.42 12.83
CA TYR A 250 -11.68 -7.11 12.33
C TYR A 250 -10.93 -7.23 11.01
N GLU A 251 -11.24 -6.36 10.09
CA GLU A 251 -10.41 -6.16 8.91
C GLU A 251 -9.12 -5.43 9.27
N THR A 252 -8.04 -5.75 8.56
CA THR A 252 -6.74 -5.09 8.71
C THR A 252 -6.28 -4.49 7.39
N VAL A 253 -5.42 -3.49 7.48
CA VAL A 253 -4.84 -2.80 6.32
C VAL A 253 -3.36 -2.53 6.56
N ILE A 254 -2.55 -2.69 5.50
CA ILE A 254 -1.13 -2.32 5.55
C ILE A 254 -0.98 -0.93 4.98
N ILE A 255 -0.38 -0.05 5.78
CA ILE A 255 -0.10 1.34 5.42
C ILE A 255 1.39 1.59 5.62
N GLY A 256 2.13 1.68 4.52
CA GLY A 256 3.58 1.67 4.57
C GLY A 256 4.11 0.33 5.07
N ASN A 257 4.84 0.37 6.19
CA ASN A 257 5.35 -0.82 6.89
C ASN A 257 4.58 -1.13 8.19
N GLN A 258 3.41 -0.53 8.39
CA GLN A 258 2.56 -0.74 9.56
C GLN A 258 1.30 -1.49 9.15
N GLU A 259 0.86 -2.45 9.96
CA GLU A 259 -0.43 -3.11 9.81
C GLU A 259 -1.40 -2.59 10.88
N TRP A 260 -2.52 -2.05 10.45
CA TRP A 260 -3.53 -1.40 11.29
C TRP A 260 -4.87 -2.12 11.21
N MET A 261 -5.64 -2.08 12.31
CA MET A 261 -7.07 -2.38 12.21
C MET A 261 -7.75 -1.36 11.29
N ALA A 262 -8.63 -1.81 10.40
CA ALA A 262 -9.48 -0.97 9.57
C ALA A 262 -10.83 -0.64 10.22
N GLU A 263 -11.07 -1.13 11.42
CA GLU A 263 -12.28 -0.92 12.22
C GLU A 263 -11.95 -0.51 13.66
N ASN A 264 -12.89 0.13 14.34
CA ASN A 264 -12.75 0.50 15.74
C ASN A 264 -12.93 -0.72 16.66
N LEU A 265 -12.11 -0.84 17.69
CA LEU A 265 -12.12 -1.94 18.64
C LEU A 265 -13.48 -2.05 19.35
N ARG A 266 -13.96 -3.31 19.58
CA ARG A 266 -15.27 -3.63 20.17
C ARG A 266 -15.18 -4.52 21.40
N VAL A 267 -13.98 -4.83 21.89
CA VAL A 267 -13.75 -5.80 22.97
C VAL A 267 -14.39 -5.36 24.30
N THR A 268 -14.81 -6.32 25.11
CA THR A 268 -15.36 -6.11 26.46
C THR A 268 -14.49 -6.69 27.56
N ARG A 269 -13.46 -7.45 27.18
CA ARG A 269 -12.53 -8.14 28.09
C ARG A 269 -11.09 -7.83 27.73
N TYR A 270 -10.24 -7.84 28.73
CA TYR A 270 -8.80 -7.84 28.53
C TYR A 270 -8.32 -9.21 28.03
N ASN A 271 -7.11 -9.28 27.47
CA ASN A 271 -6.54 -10.52 26.90
C ASN A 271 -6.42 -11.67 27.91
N ASN A 272 -6.39 -11.38 29.23
CA ASN A 272 -6.41 -12.41 30.28
C ASN A 272 -7.81 -12.96 30.59
N GLY A 273 -8.86 -12.43 29.94
CA GLY A 273 -10.25 -12.82 30.11
C GLY A 273 -11.04 -12.02 31.14
N ASP A 274 -10.40 -11.11 31.89
CA ASP A 274 -11.09 -10.23 32.83
C ASP A 274 -12.00 -9.24 32.13
N ASP A 275 -13.16 -8.99 32.69
CA ASP A 275 -14.09 -8.00 32.15
C ASP A 275 -13.53 -6.58 32.27
N ILE A 276 -13.70 -5.78 31.23
CA ILE A 276 -13.51 -4.33 31.28
C ILE A 276 -14.80 -3.72 31.82
N LEU A 277 -14.67 -2.84 32.80
CA LEU A 277 -15.84 -2.25 33.45
C LEU A 277 -16.66 -1.41 32.47
N THR A 278 -17.97 -1.40 32.65
CA THR A 278 -18.87 -0.54 31.89
C THR A 278 -19.96 0.00 32.82
N ASP A 279 -20.18 1.30 32.77
CA ASP A 279 -21.30 1.96 33.43
C ASP A 279 -21.73 3.15 32.59
N SER A 280 -23.00 3.23 32.30
CA SER A 280 -23.59 4.34 31.53
C SER A 280 -23.74 5.61 32.37
N SER A 281 -23.62 5.54 33.71
CA SER A 281 -23.76 6.70 34.59
C SER A 281 -22.62 7.70 34.41
N GLY A 282 -22.94 8.98 34.32
CA GLY A 282 -21.96 10.05 34.24
C GLY A 282 -21.12 10.15 35.52
N ASP A 283 -21.71 9.87 36.67
CA ASP A 283 -21.06 9.97 37.98
C ASP A 283 -19.93 8.92 38.08
N TYR A 284 -20.21 7.66 37.77
CA TYR A 284 -19.17 6.62 37.76
C TYR A 284 -18.04 6.99 36.77
N TRP A 285 -18.38 7.38 35.55
CA TRP A 285 -17.39 7.71 34.55
C TRP A 285 -16.46 8.85 34.98
N SER A 286 -17.02 9.88 35.60
CA SER A 286 -16.25 11.06 36.01
C SER A 286 -15.33 10.78 37.22
N GLU A 287 -15.55 9.71 37.96
CA GLU A 287 -14.81 9.37 39.18
C GLU A 287 -13.86 8.18 38.99
N THR A 288 -14.12 7.30 38.02
CA THR A 288 -13.34 6.06 37.87
C THR A 288 -11.86 6.32 37.59
N THR A 289 -11.01 5.47 38.17
CA THR A 289 -9.57 5.37 37.90
C THR A 289 -9.21 3.98 37.40
N GLU A 290 -10.20 3.17 37.04
CA GLU A 290 -10.05 1.84 36.48
C GLU A 290 -10.37 1.84 35.01
N GLY A 291 -9.85 0.82 34.27
CA GLY A 291 -10.14 0.65 32.87
C GLY A 291 -11.63 0.43 32.61
N ALA A 292 -12.21 1.24 31.76
CA ALA A 292 -13.64 1.17 31.44
C ALA A 292 -13.89 1.47 29.95
N TYR A 293 -15.02 0.92 29.45
CA TYR A 293 -15.54 1.30 28.13
C TYR A 293 -16.96 1.87 28.23
N ALA A 294 -17.34 2.62 27.21
CA ALA A 294 -18.70 3.09 27.00
C ALA A 294 -19.16 2.78 25.56
N ILE A 295 -20.47 2.69 25.39
CA ILE A 295 -21.13 2.66 24.08
C ILE A 295 -21.69 4.07 23.84
N TYR A 296 -21.49 4.62 22.65
CA TYR A 296 -22.25 5.81 22.28
C TYR A 296 -23.73 5.42 22.16
N PRO A 297 -24.65 6.01 22.94
CA PRO A 297 -26.03 5.56 22.94
C PRO A 297 -26.72 5.87 21.61
N HIS A 298 -27.52 4.93 21.09
CA HIS A 298 -28.29 5.14 19.87
C HIS A 298 -29.43 6.15 20.07
N THR A 299 -29.93 6.31 21.31
CA THR A 299 -30.95 7.27 21.69
C THR A 299 -30.53 8.07 22.93
N GLY A 300 -30.98 9.30 23.04
CA GLY A 300 -30.84 10.08 24.29
C GLY A 300 -29.43 10.59 24.58
N GLY A 301 -28.54 10.68 23.60
CA GLY A 301 -27.29 11.46 23.72
C GLY A 301 -27.59 12.93 23.97
N LEU A 302 -26.59 13.71 24.48
CA LEU A 302 -26.76 15.13 24.77
C LEU A 302 -27.08 16.02 23.57
N THR A 303 -27.02 15.50 22.39
CA THR A 303 -27.37 16.21 21.14
C THR A 303 -28.84 16.06 20.75
N GLU A 304 -29.70 15.60 21.64
CA GLU A 304 -31.18 15.51 21.51
C GLU A 304 -31.72 14.67 20.35
N ASN A 305 -30.87 14.13 19.47
CA ASN A 305 -31.31 13.38 18.31
C ASN A 305 -30.83 11.94 18.41
N ASP A 306 -31.77 11.04 18.22
CA ASP A 306 -31.47 9.64 17.95
C ASP A 306 -30.58 9.55 16.70
N VAL A 307 -29.67 8.58 16.65
CA VAL A 307 -28.85 8.34 15.46
C VAL A 307 -29.75 7.68 14.42
N GLU A 308 -30.25 8.48 13.47
CA GLU A 308 -31.19 8.04 12.44
C GLU A 308 -30.63 6.82 11.68
N GLY A 309 -31.37 5.73 11.65
CA GLY A 309 -30.98 4.48 10.97
C GLY A 309 -30.22 3.49 11.85
N ILE A 310 -30.08 3.74 13.15
CA ILE A 310 -29.60 2.79 14.16
C ILE A 310 -30.67 2.59 15.21
N GLU A 311 -31.07 1.33 15.43
CA GLU A 311 -32.19 0.98 16.32
C GLU A 311 -31.75 0.42 17.67
N SER A 312 -30.45 0.16 17.86
CA SER A 312 -29.92 -0.44 19.09
C SER A 312 -28.46 -0.06 19.36
N ASP A 313 -28.05 -0.15 20.64
CA ASP A 313 -26.65 0.00 21.05
C ASP A 313 -25.76 -1.10 20.43
N ALA A 314 -26.30 -2.27 20.12
CA ALA A 314 -25.58 -3.33 19.43
C ALA A 314 -25.21 -2.94 18.01
N GLU A 315 -26.12 -2.28 17.28
CA GLU A 315 -25.84 -1.72 15.95
C GLU A 315 -24.86 -0.56 16.01
N MET A 316 -24.94 0.29 17.08
CA MET A 316 -23.94 1.32 17.33
C MET A 316 -22.55 0.74 17.51
N VAL A 317 -22.41 -0.32 18.30
CA VAL A 317 -21.12 -1.01 18.51
C VAL A 317 -20.63 -1.64 17.20
N ALA A 318 -21.51 -2.26 16.42
CA ALA A 318 -21.14 -2.85 15.15
C ALA A 318 -20.63 -1.78 14.16
N ALA A 319 -21.27 -0.61 14.12
CA ALA A 319 -20.93 0.47 13.18
C ALA A 319 -19.71 1.30 13.64
N TYR A 320 -19.63 1.64 14.92
CA TYR A 320 -18.70 2.66 15.42
C TYR A 320 -17.70 2.18 16.47
N GLY A 321 -17.84 0.93 16.94
CA GLY A 321 -17.01 0.37 18.00
C GLY A 321 -17.38 0.91 19.38
N LYS A 322 -16.47 0.70 20.34
CA LYS A 322 -16.60 1.17 21.72
C LYS A 322 -15.64 2.32 22.01
N LEU A 323 -15.95 3.06 23.07
CA LEU A 323 -15.14 4.18 23.56
C LEU A 323 -14.47 3.74 24.86
N TYR A 324 -13.15 3.67 24.89
CA TYR A 324 -12.36 3.25 26.03
C TYR A 324 -11.74 4.45 26.75
N ASN A 325 -11.69 4.43 28.10
CA ASN A 325 -10.90 5.39 28.81
C ASN A 325 -9.41 5.02 28.73
N TRP A 326 -8.53 5.96 29.08
CA TRP A 326 -7.10 5.69 28.98
C TRP A 326 -6.59 4.65 29.98
N TYR A 327 -7.29 4.46 31.10
CA TYR A 327 -6.95 3.40 32.05
C TYR A 327 -7.12 2.00 31.45
N ALA A 328 -8.05 1.80 30.52
CA ALA A 328 -8.16 0.55 29.77
C ALA A 328 -7.04 0.41 28.71
N VAL A 329 -6.60 1.52 28.12
CA VAL A 329 -5.50 1.54 27.14
C VAL A 329 -4.16 1.15 27.77
N ASP A 330 -3.88 1.62 29.01
CA ASP A 330 -2.62 1.40 29.73
C ASP A 330 -2.64 0.15 30.64
N ASP A 331 -3.70 -0.63 30.58
CA ASP A 331 -3.84 -1.80 31.45
C ASP A 331 -2.91 -2.95 31.01
N ALA A 332 -2.09 -3.41 31.94
CA ALA A 332 -1.11 -4.46 31.69
C ALA A 332 -1.72 -5.82 31.25
N ARG A 333 -3.04 -6.01 31.46
CA ARG A 333 -3.78 -7.19 30.99
C ARG A 333 -3.98 -7.20 29.46
N GLY A 334 -3.70 -6.06 28.76
CA GLY A 334 -3.77 -5.93 27.33
C GLY A 334 -5.19 -5.71 26.79
N LEU A 335 -5.38 -4.61 26.07
CA LEU A 335 -6.66 -4.22 25.46
C LEU A 335 -6.81 -4.73 24.02
N CYS A 336 -5.73 -4.64 23.24
CA CYS A 336 -5.68 -5.10 21.86
C CYS A 336 -5.53 -6.63 21.77
N PRO A 337 -5.94 -7.28 20.68
CA PRO A 337 -5.70 -8.70 20.45
C PRO A 337 -4.22 -9.10 20.62
N GLU A 338 -3.95 -10.37 20.86
CA GLU A 338 -2.57 -10.89 21.02
C GLU A 338 -1.73 -10.59 19.75
N GLY A 339 -0.51 -10.05 19.94
CA GLY A 339 0.38 -9.59 18.85
C GLY A 339 -0.01 -8.21 18.28
N TRP A 340 -0.90 -7.49 18.97
CA TRP A 340 -1.32 -6.15 18.63
C TRP A 340 -1.32 -5.23 19.85
N SER A 341 -1.02 -3.97 19.64
CA SER A 341 -0.95 -2.96 20.70
C SER A 341 -1.73 -1.69 20.35
N VAL A 342 -2.00 -0.86 21.34
CA VAL A 342 -2.51 0.49 21.09
C VAL A 342 -1.36 1.35 20.56
N PRO A 343 -1.51 2.02 19.40
CA PRO A 343 -0.41 2.71 18.74
C PRO A 343 0.16 3.83 19.60
N SER A 344 1.48 3.96 19.59
CA SER A 344 2.21 5.05 20.22
C SER A 344 2.05 6.38 19.45
N HIS A 345 2.57 7.45 20.02
CA HIS A 345 2.68 8.74 19.33
C HIS A 345 3.52 8.64 18.05
N ASP A 346 4.56 7.82 18.08
CA ASP A 346 5.48 7.63 16.97
C ASP A 346 4.85 6.81 15.85
N ASP A 347 4.06 5.76 16.18
CA ASP A 347 3.31 4.98 15.19
C ASP A 347 2.30 5.86 14.43
N TRP A 348 1.56 6.69 15.16
CA TRP A 348 0.67 7.67 14.54
C TRP A 348 1.43 8.67 13.67
N THR A 349 2.61 9.13 14.12
CA THR A 349 3.44 10.07 13.36
C THR A 349 3.93 9.46 12.05
N GLN A 350 4.35 8.19 12.08
CA GLN A 350 4.76 7.47 10.89
C GLN A 350 3.61 7.31 9.89
N LEU A 351 2.42 6.95 10.35
CA LEU A 351 1.20 6.91 9.53
C LEU A 351 0.92 8.27 8.88
N GLU A 352 0.96 9.35 9.67
CA GLU A 352 0.69 10.71 9.21
C GLU A 352 1.70 11.17 8.15
N GLN A 353 2.99 10.87 8.34
CA GLN A 353 4.05 11.15 7.36
C GLN A 353 3.87 10.32 6.08
N TYR A 354 3.52 9.04 6.21
CA TYR A 354 3.24 8.19 5.06
C TYR A 354 2.11 8.76 4.19
N ILE A 355 0.99 9.12 4.81
CA ILE A 355 -0.15 9.73 4.09
C ILE A 355 0.25 11.04 3.43
N CYS A 356 0.96 11.91 4.13
CA CYS A 356 1.46 13.17 3.59
C CYS A 356 2.30 12.95 2.33
N ASN A 357 3.22 11.98 2.34
CA ASN A 357 4.04 11.60 1.19
C ASN A 357 3.18 11.01 0.05
N THR A 358 2.23 10.14 0.36
CA THR A 358 1.30 9.53 -0.62
C THR A 358 0.48 10.59 -1.35
N LEU A 359 0.08 11.65 -0.65
CA LEU A 359 -0.62 12.79 -1.26
C LEU A 359 0.31 13.73 -2.07
N GLY A 360 1.60 13.42 -2.19
CA GLY A 360 2.58 14.22 -2.91
C GLY A 360 2.92 15.55 -2.23
N ASN A 361 2.64 15.69 -0.93
CA ASN A 361 3.00 16.88 -0.17
C ASN A 361 4.51 16.88 0.11
N SER A 362 5.11 18.06 0.16
CA SER A 362 6.49 18.26 0.57
C SER A 362 6.59 18.51 2.07
N ASP A 363 7.77 18.28 2.64
CA ASP A 363 8.12 18.66 4.02
C ASP A 363 7.30 17.93 5.11
N CYS A 364 6.95 16.65 4.84
CA CYS A 364 6.08 15.85 5.70
C CYS A 364 6.64 15.64 7.11
N GLU A 365 7.97 15.57 7.27
CA GLU A 365 8.63 15.47 8.57
C GLU A 365 8.42 16.71 9.45
N ASN A 366 8.38 17.90 8.86
CA ASN A 366 8.08 19.14 9.59
C ASN A 366 6.58 19.34 9.82
N HIS A 367 5.74 18.87 8.91
CA HIS A 367 4.29 18.88 9.11
C HIS A 367 3.89 17.91 10.23
N PHE A 368 4.50 16.74 10.28
CA PHE A 368 4.24 15.67 11.25
C PHE A 368 5.53 15.24 11.96
N PRO A 369 6.15 16.11 12.79
CA PRO A 369 7.37 15.74 13.50
C PRO A 369 7.09 14.73 14.62
N TYR A 370 8.09 13.92 14.96
CA TYR A 370 8.07 13.03 16.13
C TYR A 370 8.07 13.77 17.49
N SER A 371 8.11 15.08 17.45
CA SER A 371 8.06 15.91 18.67
C SER A 371 6.72 15.77 19.40
N ASN A 372 6.76 15.35 20.64
CA ASN A 372 5.60 15.26 21.53
C ASN A 372 5.23 16.59 22.25
N THR A 373 5.68 17.71 21.73
CA THR A 373 5.32 19.05 22.28
C THR A 373 4.37 19.84 21.37
N LEU A 374 4.16 19.40 20.12
CA LEU A 374 3.40 20.14 19.13
C LEU A 374 1.93 19.71 19.10
N ILE A 375 1.08 20.52 19.68
CA ILE A 375 -0.38 20.38 19.70
C ILE A 375 -1.00 21.18 18.55
N GLY A 376 -2.14 20.73 18.03
CA GLY A 376 -2.97 21.44 17.06
C GLY A 376 -3.27 20.64 15.78
N GLN A 377 -3.85 21.35 14.83
CA GLN A 377 -4.16 20.79 13.50
C GLN A 377 -2.89 20.71 12.64
N ARG A 378 -2.74 19.61 11.92
CA ARG A 378 -1.58 19.29 11.10
C ARG A 378 -1.99 18.83 9.72
N GLY A 379 -1.12 19.15 8.73
CA GLY A 379 -1.38 18.80 7.33
C GLY A 379 -2.43 19.70 6.69
N THR A 380 -2.91 19.27 5.54
CA THR A 380 -3.88 19.99 4.71
C THR A 380 -5.08 19.14 4.33
N ASN A 381 -4.82 17.91 3.88
CA ASN A 381 -5.83 16.97 3.37
C ASN A 381 -5.66 15.53 3.90
N GLU A 382 -4.68 15.30 4.75
CA GLU A 382 -4.33 14.00 5.31
C GLU A 382 -5.46 13.44 6.19
N GLY A 383 -6.22 14.32 6.85
CA GLY A 383 -7.41 13.93 7.58
C GLY A 383 -8.52 13.41 6.67
N ASN A 384 -8.69 13.97 5.46
CA ASN A 384 -9.65 13.46 4.49
C ASN A 384 -9.20 12.12 3.92
N ALA A 385 -7.89 11.90 3.74
CA ALA A 385 -7.31 10.64 3.31
C ALA A 385 -7.47 9.51 4.33
N LEU A 386 -7.53 9.82 5.63
CA LEU A 386 -7.79 8.85 6.71
C LEU A 386 -9.29 8.50 6.86
N LYS A 387 -10.18 9.44 6.58
CA LYS A 387 -11.63 9.24 6.76
C LYS A 387 -12.15 8.19 5.78
N SER A 388 -13.02 7.28 6.24
CA SER A 388 -13.81 6.46 5.32
C SER A 388 -14.56 7.37 4.34
N CYS A 389 -14.71 6.95 3.09
CA CYS A 389 -15.40 7.75 2.08
C CYS A 389 -16.93 7.77 2.26
N ARG A 390 -17.45 6.92 3.17
CA ARG A 390 -18.88 6.76 3.46
C ARG A 390 -19.48 8.02 4.07
N GLN A 391 -20.28 8.74 3.29
CA GLN A 391 -20.84 10.03 3.69
C GLN A 391 -22.14 10.30 2.92
N VAL A 392 -23.12 10.93 3.58
CA VAL A 392 -24.31 11.46 2.89
C VAL A 392 -23.92 12.60 1.96
N GLY A 393 -24.29 12.50 0.69
CA GLY A 393 -23.94 13.50 -0.31
C GLY A 393 -22.47 13.52 -0.69
N SER A 394 -21.73 12.41 -0.49
CA SER A 394 -20.36 12.28 -1.01
C SER A 394 -20.32 12.54 -2.51
N PRO A 395 -19.36 13.34 -3.00
CA PRO A 395 -19.18 13.54 -4.44
C PRO A 395 -18.47 12.36 -5.13
N LEU A 396 -17.93 11.42 -4.34
CA LEU A 396 -17.19 10.26 -4.85
C LEU A 396 -18.15 9.13 -5.19
N GLU A 397 -17.94 8.49 -6.33
CA GLU A 397 -18.71 7.34 -6.77
C GLU A 397 -18.60 6.18 -5.77
N GLY A 398 -19.72 5.54 -5.45
CA GLY A 398 -19.75 4.42 -4.49
C GLY A 398 -19.68 4.82 -3.00
N CYS A 399 -19.39 6.09 -2.69
CA CYS A 399 -19.20 6.57 -1.31
C CYS A 399 -20.43 7.26 -0.71
N ASN A 400 -21.39 7.66 -1.55
CA ASN A 400 -22.62 8.29 -1.08
C ASN A 400 -23.55 7.26 -0.44
N THR A 401 -23.76 7.37 0.87
CA THR A 401 -24.60 6.44 1.63
C THR A 401 -25.24 7.09 2.84
N SER A 402 -26.43 6.64 3.20
CA SER A 402 -27.06 6.91 4.50
C SER A 402 -26.84 5.80 5.52
N GLU A 403 -26.25 4.68 5.12
CA GLU A 403 -25.99 3.54 6.00
C GLU A 403 -24.77 3.78 6.90
N HIS A 404 -24.85 3.29 8.13
CA HIS A 404 -23.75 3.35 9.12
C HIS A 404 -22.72 2.22 8.93
N PRO A 405 -21.44 2.47 9.30
CA PRO A 405 -20.87 3.76 9.74
C PRO A 405 -20.76 4.76 8.60
N ARG A 406 -21.01 6.04 8.90
CA ARG A 406 -20.90 7.13 7.92
C ARG A 406 -20.53 8.45 8.57
N TRP A 407 -19.99 9.36 7.76
CA TRP A 407 -19.76 10.75 8.15
C TRP A 407 -20.97 11.60 7.84
N ASP A 408 -21.15 12.68 8.60
CA ASP A 408 -22.07 13.74 8.22
C ASP A 408 -21.62 14.45 6.95
N SER A 409 -22.59 14.97 6.21
CA SER A 409 -22.37 15.63 4.93
C SER A 409 -21.47 16.86 5.07
N HIS A 410 -20.45 16.94 4.22
CA HIS A 410 -19.64 18.15 4.01
C HIS A 410 -19.17 18.24 2.57
N SER A 411 -19.35 19.41 1.94
CA SER A 411 -19.12 19.58 0.51
C SER A 411 -17.64 19.66 0.09
N ILE A 412 -16.73 19.94 1.03
CA ILE A 412 -15.31 20.18 0.77
C ILE A 412 -14.43 19.13 1.47
N HIS A 413 -14.76 18.79 2.72
CA HIS A 413 -13.94 17.95 3.57
C HIS A 413 -14.54 16.55 3.73
N TYR A 414 -14.90 15.93 2.61
CA TYR A 414 -15.32 14.52 2.56
C TYR A 414 -14.11 13.57 2.68
N GLY A 415 -14.36 12.37 3.19
CA GLY A 415 -13.36 11.30 3.21
C GLY A 415 -13.17 10.71 1.81
N PHE A 416 -11.93 10.27 1.51
CA PHE A 416 -11.64 9.51 0.29
C PHE A 416 -10.80 8.27 0.54
N ASP A 417 -10.45 7.99 1.80
CA ASP A 417 -9.87 6.73 2.28
C ASP A 417 -8.66 6.25 1.46
N GLU A 418 -7.72 7.15 1.20
CA GLU A 418 -6.57 6.93 0.30
C GLU A 418 -5.74 5.69 0.65
N VAL A 419 -5.68 5.35 1.94
CA VAL A 419 -4.80 4.31 2.46
C VAL A 419 -5.56 3.14 3.08
N GLY A 420 -6.89 3.09 2.99
CA GLY A 420 -7.71 2.03 3.57
C GLY A 420 -7.80 2.05 5.10
N PHE A 421 -7.36 3.12 5.77
CA PHE A 421 -7.48 3.25 7.22
C PHE A 421 -8.95 3.32 7.66
N SER A 422 -9.82 3.86 6.83
CA SER A 422 -11.27 3.90 6.99
C SER A 422 -11.72 4.44 8.35
N ALA A 423 -11.24 5.63 8.74
CA ALA A 423 -11.61 6.24 10.02
C ALA A 423 -13.13 6.41 10.13
N HIS A 424 -13.74 5.75 11.14
CA HIS A 424 -15.18 5.84 11.44
C HIS A 424 -15.44 6.90 12.52
N PRO A 425 -16.42 7.79 12.31
CA PRO A 425 -16.69 8.92 13.21
C PRO A 425 -17.51 8.50 14.44
N GLY A 426 -16.90 7.67 15.30
CA GLY A 426 -17.52 7.14 16.53
C GLY A 426 -17.74 8.18 17.65
N GLY A 427 -17.39 9.45 17.42
CA GLY A 427 -17.49 10.48 18.44
C GLY A 427 -16.55 10.22 19.62
N ARG A 428 -16.95 10.71 20.81
CA ARG A 428 -16.21 10.52 22.06
C ARG A 428 -17.14 10.62 23.28
N ARG A 429 -16.70 10.13 24.40
CA ARG A 429 -17.24 10.44 25.72
C ARG A 429 -16.25 11.38 26.42
N ASP A 430 -16.69 12.51 26.94
CA ASP A 430 -15.79 13.40 27.67
C ASP A 430 -15.52 12.89 29.09
N ALA A 431 -14.61 13.55 29.82
CA ALA A 431 -14.23 13.17 31.19
C ALA A 431 -15.37 13.34 32.21
N PHE A 432 -16.46 14.02 31.85
CA PHE A 432 -17.64 14.22 32.67
C PHE A 432 -18.79 13.25 32.33
N GLY A 433 -18.57 12.35 31.39
CA GLY A 433 -19.53 11.32 31.01
C GLY A 433 -20.45 11.70 29.84
N LEU A 434 -20.22 12.86 29.18
CA LEU A 434 -21.05 13.32 28.09
C LEU A 434 -20.60 12.73 26.75
N HIS A 435 -21.54 12.18 25.96
CA HIS A 435 -21.29 11.69 24.61
C HIS A 435 -21.39 12.83 23.60
N LEU A 436 -20.37 12.97 22.73
CA LEU A 436 -20.22 14.12 21.83
C LEU A 436 -19.73 13.69 20.44
N ASN A 437 -20.16 14.42 19.41
CA ASN A 437 -19.56 14.41 18.08
C ASN A 437 -19.65 13.10 17.27
N ILE A 438 -20.66 12.25 17.53
CA ILE A 438 -20.96 11.12 16.64
C ILE A 438 -21.16 11.61 15.20
N MET A 439 -20.76 10.83 14.20
CA MET A 439 -20.82 11.12 12.76
C MET A 439 -20.03 12.36 12.31
N THR A 440 -19.56 13.21 13.24
CA THR A 440 -18.81 14.43 12.89
C THR A 440 -17.32 14.34 13.19
N SER A 441 -16.92 13.44 14.10
CA SER A 441 -15.52 13.30 14.51
C SER A 441 -15.15 11.88 14.86
N ALA A 442 -13.95 11.47 14.47
CA ALA A 442 -13.29 10.28 14.97
C ALA A 442 -12.14 10.70 15.89
N HIS A 443 -12.06 10.07 17.06
CA HIS A 443 -11.05 10.34 18.06
C HIS A 443 -10.40 9.04 18.49
N TYR A 444 -9.07 8.97 18.42
CA TYR A 444 -8.29 7.77 18.69
C TYR A 444 -7.27 8.01 19.79
N TRP A 445 -7.18 7.08 20.72
CA TRP A 445 -6.10 7.06 21.69
C TRP A 445 -4.74 6.77 21.05
N SER A 446 -3.72 7.33 21.69
CA SER A 446 -2.35 6.86 21.62
C SER A 446 -1.94 6.35 22.98
N SER A 447 -1.10 5.31 23.04
CA SER A 447 -0.54 4.80 24.30
C SER A 447 0.50 5.74 24.94
N SER A 448 0.89 6.81 24.26
CA SER A 448 1.92 7.74 24.72
C SER A 448 1.38 8.88 25.59
N GLU A 449 2.10 9.20 26.67
CA GLU A 449 1.86 10.37 27.47
C GLU A 449 2.22 11.68 26.72
N SER A 450 1.39 12.70 26.88
CA SER A 450 1.73 14.08 26.45
C SER A 450 2.25 14.90 27.63
N SER A 451 1.77 14.58 28.84
CA SER A 451 2.23 15.13 30.12
C SER A 451 1.77 14.21 31.25
N SER A 452 2.17 14.48 32.49
CA SER A 452 1.78 13.67 33.68
C SER A 452 0.28 13.47 33.89
N LEU A 453 -0.56 14.31 33.27
CA LEU A 453 -2.03 14.27 33.46
C LEU A 453 -2.79 14.00 32.17
N PHE A 454 -2.13 14.09 31.02
CA PHE A 454 -2.78 14.01 29.72
C PHE A 454 -2.04 13.07 28.77
N TYR A 455 -2.79 12.50 27.84
CA TYR A 455 -2.33 11.52 26.88
C TYR A 455 -2.64 11.97 25.45
N TRP A 456 -1.81 11.53 24.51
CA TRP A 456 -2.01 11.90 23.13
C TRP A 456 -3.25 11.25 22.55
N ARG A 457 -3.98 12.02 21.78
CA ARG A 457 -5.01 11.53 20.88
C ARG A 457 -4.82 12.06 19.46
N ARG A 458 -5.34 11.35 18.50
CA ARG A 458 -5.54 11.81 17.13
C ARG A 458 -7.01 12.03 16.86
N SER A 459 -7.32 13.04 16.04
CA SER A 459 -8.70 13.28 15.66
C SER A 459 -8.78 13.76 14.22
N VAL A 460 -9.79 13.29 13.53
CA VAL A 460 -10.23 13.81 12.22
C VAL A 460 -11.68 14.23 12.33
N HIS A 461 -12.05 15.26 11.58
CA HIS A 461 -13.36 15.91 11.67
C HIS A 461 -14.00 16.04 10.30
N SER A 462 -15.34 16.01 10.24
CA SER A 462 -16.09 16.26 9.01
C SER A 462 -15.85 17.67 8.44
N TYR A 463 -15.49 18.64 9.28
CA TYR A 463 -15.30 20.04 8.89
C TYR A 463 -13.87 20.43 8.49
N TYR A 464 -12.90 19.50 8.62
CA TYR A 464 -11.49 19.80 8.35
C TYR A 464 -10.84 18.69 7.53
N GLY A 465 -9.90 19.08 6.66
CA GLY A 465 -9.03 18.14 5.95
C GLY A 465 -7.81 17.69 6.75
N THR A 466 -7.54 18.34 7.88
CA THR A 466 -6.36 18.14 8.71
C THR A 466 -6.52 17.02 9.73
N ILE A 467 -5.41 16.56 10.31
CA ILE A 467 -5.36 15.69 11.49
C ILE A 467 -5.08 16.57 12.72
N SER A 468 -5.83 16.37 13.79
CA SER A 468 -5.59 17.07 15.06
C SER A 468 -4.78 16.19 16.02
N ARG A 469 -3.66 16.71 16.52
CA ARG A 469 -2.87 16.16 17.62
C ARG A 469 -3.23 16.93 18.89
N ILE A 470 -3.85 16.30 19.84
CA ILE A 470 -4.39 16.97 21.05
C ILE A 470 -4.11 16.09 22.26
N SER A 471 -3.91 16.76 23.41
CA SER A 471 -3.85 16.09 24.71
C SER A 471 -5.26 15.89 25.25
N GLU A 472 -5.54 14.73 25.84
CA GLU A 472 -6.84 14.39 26.42
C GLU A 472 -6.69 13.82 27.83
N ALA A 473 -7.69 14.02 28.68
CA ALA A 473 -7.71 13.48 30.05
C ALA A 473 -7.94 11.95 30.06
N LYS A 474 -7.32 11.24 31.01
CA LYS A 474 -7.44 9.77 31.15
C LYS A 474 -8.88 9.26 31.20
N ARG A 475 -9.80 10.03 31.72
CA ARG A 475 -11.22 9.66 31.84
C ARG A 475 -12.04 9.88 30.58
N ALA A 476 -11.49 10.50 29.56
CA ALA A 476 -12.21 10.58 28.28
C ALA A 476 -12.32 9.21 27.64
N GLY A 477 -13.46 8.92 27.00
CA GLY A 477 -13.69 7.71 26.22
C GLY A 477 -13.48 7.99 24.74
N LEU A 478 -12.49 7.33 24.15
CA LEU A 478 -12.18 7.47 22.71
C LEU A 478 -12.13 6.08 22.06
N SER A 479 -12.26 6.05 20.74
CA SER A 479 -12.04 4.83 19.97
C SER A 479 -10.59 4.35 20.07
N VAL A 480 -10.38 3.06 19.85
CA VAL A 480 -9.06 2.44 19.73
C VAL A 480 -8.97 1.75 18.37
N ARG A 481 -7.85 1.93 17.72
CA ARG A 481 -7.38 1.19 16.56
C ARG A 481 -6.06 0.54 16.96
N CYS A 482 -5.99 -0.77 16.92
CA CYS A 482 -4.74 -1.44 17.24
C CYS A 482 -3.82 -1.50 16.03
N ILE A 483 -2.53 -1.56 16.31
CA ILE A 483 -1.44 -1.75 15.34
C ILE A 483 -0.74 -3.07 15.67
N ARG A 484 -0.27 -3.78 14.66
CA ARG A 484 0.49 -5.01 14.84
C ARG A 484 1.87 -4.72 15.40
N ASP A 485 2.31 -5.53 16.38
CA ASP A 485 3.60 -5.40 17.08
C ASP A 485 4.81 -5.66 16.16
#